data_f8f56be1cc4880aa22562a87c88121dd
#
_entry.id   f8f56be1cc4880aa22562a87c88121dd
#
_cell.length_a   1.000
_cell.length_b   1.000
_cell.length_c   1.000
_cell.angle_alpha   90.00
_cell.angle_beta   90.00
_cell.angle_gamma   90.00
#
_symmetry.space_group_name_H-M   'P 1'
#
loop_
_entity.id
_entity.type
_entity.pdbx_description
1 polymer ?
#
loop_
_entity_poly.entity_id
_entity_poly.type
_entity_poly.pdbx_seq_one_letter_code
_entity_poly.pdbx_strand_id
1 'polypeptide(L)'
;MKLKARLVTGVMLTTLVACGLLVLNGNLRVAVEFTADPAAGQGAGRAAQGAVTSRYGGKAVVGPGNKKLLNEEYGVNSNVSNGFSAMNSGQHPNKSPEKGPQEKNKILGRQVSLTVEHKQHNNDQENRTSQPKYTGSKLKNLYKHPLYRIPERVSTSDYLLKPARWLHATAEERKHIKLDENSGEEQNEEVLHEKKPWRLLQYGITRYSLYARNDPNVEEVLKAIRTQEVTYVEMKPGGTQLKLFMEFEDTSIGLFKPWRWPRDRETPPDHFYFTDYERHNAEIAAYHLDRILDFRRCPPVSGRWFNVTSEIRYKSEDEKLLKTFFVSPIGNVCFFGDCSYYCNTEHMICAIKDQHMLEGSVAAYLPRWQEAPRKTWKHPWKRSYSRVKKAEWEVTDGEAFCRQVRSSPPYDKGRRFGDVLDLTVYDFLMGNMDRHHYETFKAFGNNSAPIHLDQGRAFGRTTHDEISILVPIYSCCSIRKSTWARLQLLAREDYRLSDLMRESMRTDPITPILTEPHLLALDRRVRIILDTVEKCIKKKGVEKVLLEDLEHL
;
A
#
# COMPACT_ATOMS: atom_id res chain seq x y z
N MET A 1 -39.29 -16.52 -35.40
CA MET A 1 -38.83 -15.13 -35.22
C MET A 1 -39.94 -14.14 -34.86
N LYS A 2 -41.18 -14.24 -35.35
CA LYS A 2 -42.28 -13.31 -35.03
C LYS A 2 -42.77 -13.30 -33.57
N LEU A 3 -42.65 -14.39 -32.85
CA LEU A 3 -43.10 -14.52 -31.44
C LEU A 3 -42.15 -13.84 -30.46
N LYS A 4 -40.82 -13.90 -30.68
CA LYS A 4 -39.81 -13.24 -29.84
C LYS A 4 -39.89 -11.69 -29.97
N ALA A 5 -40.16 -11.16 -31.16
CA ALA A 5 -40.30 -9.73 -31.38
C ALA A 5 -41.54 -9.14 -30.66
N ARG A 6 -42.64 -9.87 -30.59
CA ARG A 6 -43.85 -9.46 -29.85
C ARG A 6 -43.66 -9.48 -28.33
N LEU A 7 -42.88 -10.42 -27.81
CA LEU A 7 -42.59 -10.51 -26.36
C LEU A 7 -41.69 -9.34 -25.91
N VAL A 8 -40.67 -8.99 -26.71
CA VAL A 8 -39.76 -7.87 -26.41
C VAL A 8 -40.50 -6.54 -26.47
N THR A 9 -41.38 -6.35 -27.44
CA THR A 9 -42.17 -5.12 -27.55
C THR A 9 -43.19 -4.98 -26.42
N GLY A 10 -43.78 -6.09 -25.96
CA GLY A 10 -44.71 -6.11 -24.81
C GLY A 10 -44.01 -5.76 -23.50
N VAL A 11 -42.82 -6.30 -23.26
CA VAL A 11 -42.02 -6.02 -22.04
C VAL A 11 -41.51 -4.57 -22.03
N MET A 12 -41.10 -4.02 -23.19
CA MET A 12 -40.69 -2.61 -23.25
C MET A 12 -41.87 -1.65 -23.03
N LEU A 13 -43.06 -1.98 -23.49
CA LEU A 13 -44.24 -1.14 -23.29
C LEU A 13 -44.71 -1.13 -21.84
N THR A 14 -44.67 -2.26 -21.16
CA THR A 14 -44.99 -2.36 -19.71
C THR A 14 -43.98 -1.67 -18.82
N THR A 15 -42.70 -1.72 -19.13
CA THR A 15 -41.66 -0.97 -18.40
C THR A 15 -41.77 0.54 -18.61
N LEU A 16 -42.09 1.01 -19.80
CA LEU A 16 -42.32 2.44 -20.07
C LEU A 16 -43.56 2.98 -19.33
N VAL A 17 -44.65 2.21 -19.25
CA VAL A 17 -45.85 2.60 -18.48
C VAL A 17 -45.56 2.61 -16.98
N ALA A 18 -44.80 1.65 -16.45
CA ALA A 18 -44.40 1.59 -15.03
C ALA A 18 -43.47 2.77 -14.65
N CYS A 19 -42.52 3.13 -15.52
CA CYS A 19 -41.64 4.29 -15.31
C CYS A 19 -42.45 5.62 -15.39
N GLY A 20 -43.41 5.73 -16.30
CA GLY A 20 -44.27 6.90 -16.43
C GLY A 20 -45.15 7.13 -15.19
N LEU A 21 -45.69 6.07 -14.58
CA LEU A 21 -46.47 6.14 -13.35
C LEU A 21 -45.64 6.52 -12.13
N LEU A 22 -44.35 6.13 -12.07
CA LEU A 22 -43.41 6.51 -10.99
C LEU A 22 -42.99 7.97 -11.07
N VAL A 23 -42.85 8.52 -12.28
CA VAL A 23 -42.54 9.94 -12.52
C VAL A 23 -43.73 10.85 -12.14
N LEU A 24 -44.97 10.40 -12.38
CA LEU A 24 -46.17 11.13 -12.00
C LEU A 24 -46.42 11.19 -10.48
N ASN A 25 -45.85 10.24 -9.70
CA ASN A 25 -45.96 10.20 -8.25
C ASN A 25 -44.87 10.99 -7.51
N GLY A 26 -43.98 11.71 -8.19
CA GLY A 26 -43.04 12.66 -7.57
C GLY A 26 -41.90 12.06 -6.72
N ASN A 27 -41.71 10.73 -6.71
CA ASN A 27 -40.79 10.06 -5.78
C ASN A 27 -39.49 9.52 -6.42
N LEU A 28 -39.17 9.84 -7.67
CA LEU A 28 -37.92 9.40 -8.29
C LEU A 28 -37.28 10.52 -9.12
N ARG A 29 -36.12 11.01 -8.67
CA ARG A 29 -35.22 11.78 -9.54
C ARG A 29 -34.29 10.78 -10.24
N VAL A 30 -34.54 10.52 -11.51
CA VAL A 30 -33.66 9.71 -12.36
C VAL A 30 -32.84 10.67 -13.21
N ALA A 31 -31.53 10.69 -13.02
CA ALA A 31 -30.60 11.29 -13.97
C ALA A 31 -30.32 10.26 -15.08
N VAL A 32 -30.69 10.57 -16.31
CA VAL A 32 -30.37 9.76 -17.48
C VAL A 32 -29.20 10.42 -18.21
N GLU A 33 -28.02 9.82 -18.12
CA GLU A 33 -26.89 10.18 -18.99
C GLU A 33 -26.98 9.38 -20.29
N PHE A 34 -27.09 10.08 -21.39
CA PHE A 34 -26.96 9.50 -22.73
C PHE A 34 -25.49 9.44 -23.12
N THR A 35 -24.95 8.27 -23.30
CA THR A 35 -23.68 8.04 -23.99
C THR A 35 -23.96 7.96 -25.49
N ALA A 36 -23.50 8.95 -26.25
CA ALA A 36 -23.48 8.90 -27.71
C ALA A 36 -22.17 8.24 -28.18
N ASP A 37 -22.30 7.24 -29.02
CA ASP A 37 -21.22 6.65 -29.80
C ASP A 37 -20.78 7.61 -30.91
N PRO A 38 -19.49 7.83 -31.17
CA PRO A 38 -19.02 8.66 -32.27
C PRO A 38 -18.64 7.81 -33.49
N ALA A 39 -19.47 7.80 -34.47
CA ALA A 39 -19.04 7.45 -35.82
C ALA A 39 -19.67 8.40 -36.85
N ALA A 40 -18.79 9.03 -37.64
CA ALA A 40 -18.98 9.66 -38.93
C ALA A 40 -19.49 11.12 -39.02
N GLY A 41 -18.67 11.96 -39.66
CA GLY A 41 -19.17 13.07 -40.50
C GLY A 41 -18.46 14.41 -40.33
N GLN A 42 -17.59 14.71 -41.24
CA GLN A 42 -16.96 16.02 -41.51
C GLN A 42 -17.97 17.14 -41.80
N GLY A 43 -17.65 18.37 -41.37
CA GLY A 43 -18.33 19.54 -41.90
C GLY A 43 -18.13 20.85 -41.12
N ALA A 44 -17.46 21.76 -41.75
CA ALA A 44 -17.06 23.11 -41.40
C ALA A 44 -18.12 24.06 -40.80
N GLY A 45 -17.65 25.04 -39.97
CA GLY A 45 -18.33 26.35 -39.93
C GLY A 45 -18.28 27.14 -38.61
N ARG A 46 -17.33 28.07 -38.50
CA ARG A 46 -17.36 29.43 -37.89
C ARG A 46 -18.15 29.75 -36.62
N ALA A 47 -17.38 30.18 -35.64
CA ALA A 47 -17.46 31.40 -34.80
C ALA A 47 -18.78 31.88 -34.19
N ALA A 48 -18.79 32.03 -32.87
CA ALA A 48 -19.25 33.27 -32.21
C ALA A 48 -18.77 33.31 -30.77
N GLN A 49 -18.15 34.43 -30.37
CA GLN A 49 -17.76 34.83 -29.05
C GLN A 49 -18.98 35.14 -28.17
N GLY A 50 -18.93 34.82 -26.92
CA GLY A 50 -19.89 35.26 -25.93
C GLY A 50 -19.32 35.12 -24.51
N ALA A 51 -18.67 36.18 -24.05
CA ALA A 51 -18.21 36.31 -22.67
C ALA A 51 -19.41 36.59 -21.75
N VAL A 52 -19.56 35.81 -20.69
CA VAL A 52 -20.37 36.21 -19.54
C VAL A 52 -19.52 36.04 -18.28
N THR A 53 -19.06 37.17 -17.76
CA THR A 53 -18.48 37.33 -16.46
C THR A 53 -19.58 37.25 -15.41
N SER A 54 -19.48 36.33 -14.48
CA SER A 54 -20.21 36.39 -13.21
C SER A 54 -19.21 36.34 -12.05
N ARG A 55 -19.02 37.50 -11.42
CA ARG A 55 -18.36 37.66 -10.13
C ARG A 55 -19.30 37.16 -9.06
N TYR A 56 -18.85 36.18 -8.26
CA TYR A 56 -19.30 36.04 -6.88
C TYR A 56 -18.08 35.83 -5.99
N GLY A 57 -17.70 36.90 -5.29
CA GLY A 57 -16.85 36.83 -4.13
C GLY A 57 -17.72 36.36 -2.95
N GLY A 58 -17.36 35.24 -2.35
CA GLY A 58 -17.88 34.76 -1.09
C GLY A 58 -16.70 34.38 -0.22
N LYS A 59 -16.42 35.20 0.79
CA LYS A 59 -15.50 34.85 1.88
C LYS A 59 -16.05 33.62 2.62
N ALA A 60 -15.32 32.54 2.63
CA ALA A 60 -15.61 31.42 3.51
C ALA A 60 -14.99 31.71 4.87
N VAL A 61 -15.84 32.02 5.84
CA VAL A 61 -15.49 32.05 7.27
C VAL A 61 -15.41 30.58 7.71
N VAL A 62 -14.24 30.10 8.06
CA VAL A 62 -14.06 28.77 8.65
C VAL A 62 -14.40 28.89 10.14
N GLY A 63 -15.65 28.57 10.49
CA GLY A 63 -16.05 28.36 11.88
C GLY A 63 -15.69 26.94 12.33
N PRO A 64 -15.54 26.69 13.64
CA PRO A 64 -15.24 25.38 14.18
C PRO A 64 -16.47 24.46 14.05
N GLY A 65 -16.57 23.68 12.98
CA GLY A 65 -17.72 22.82 12.81
C GLY A 65 -17.82 21.95 11.56
N ASN A 66 -16.90 21.98 10.64
CA ASN A 66 -17.01 21.17 9.42
C ASN A 66 -16.05 19.95 9.41
N LYS A 67 -16.29 19.01 10.33
CA LYS A 67 -15.57 17.73 10.41
C LYS A 67 -16.04 16.69 9.37
N LYS A 68 -17.05 16.97 8.56
CA LYS A 68 -17.54 16.08 7.48
C LYS A 68 -16.70 16.06 6.20
N LEU A 69 -15.62 16.85 6.12
CA LEU A 69 -14.86 17.03 4.88
C LEU A 69 -14.03 15.82 4.44
N LEU A 70 -13.73 14.88 5.35
CA LEU A 70 -12.92 13.70 5.01
C LEU A 70 -13.68 12.68 4.14
N ASN A 71 -15.02 12.61 4.29
CA ASN A 71 -15.84 11.70 3.48
C ASN A 71 -16.09 12.19 2.03
N GLU A 72 -16.04 13.50 1.77
CA GLU A 72 -16.24 14.05 0.42
C GLU A 72 -15.00 13.97 -0.47
N GLU A 73 -13.82 13.72 0.12
CA GLU A 73 -12.56 13.64 -0.62
C GLU A 73 -12.38 12.36 -1.44
N TYR A 74 -13.11 11.31 -1.12
CA TYR A 74 -13.05 10.05 -1.86
C TYR A 74 -14.26 9.89 -2.76
N GLY A 75 -14.24 10.57 -3.88
CA GLY A 75 -15.03 10.16 -5.04
C GLY A 75 -14.56 8.76 -5.45
N VAL A 76 -15.11 7.74 -4.82
CA VAL A 76 -14.96 6.35 -5.25
C VAL A 76 -15.59 6.28 -6.63
N ASN A 77 -14.77 6.22 -7.66
CA ASN A 77 -15.21 5.71 -8.95
C ASN A 77 -15.63 4.26 -8.74
N SER A 78 -16.89 4.06 -8.39
CA SER A 78 -17.56 2.78 -8.19
C SER A 78 -17.81 2.03 -9.51
N ASN A 79 -17.05 2.31 -10.55
CA ASN A 79 -17.11 1.60 -11.83
C ASN A 79 -16.13 0.43 -11.91
N VAL A 80 -16.06 -0.40 -10.86
CA VAL A 80 -15.54 -1.76 -10.95
C VAL A 80 -16.49 -2.69 -10.18
N SER A 81 -17.73 -2.72 -10.60
CA SER A 81 -18.67 -3.75 -10.20
C SER A 81 -19.42 -4.20 -11.43
N ASN A 82 -18.93 -5.25 -12.07
CA ASN A 82 -19.80 -6.18 -12.79
C ASN A 82 -18.99 -7.44 -13.07
N GLY A 83 -19.36 -8.50 -12.41
CA GLY A 83 -18.90 -9.83 -12.74
C GLY A 83 -18.71 -10.83 -11.62
N PHE A 84 -19.49 -10.78 -10.56
CA PHE A 84 -19.64 -11.94 -9.68
C PHE A 84 -21.11 -12.15 -9.33
N SER A 85 -21.74 -13.08 -10.07
CA SER A 85 -23.00 -13.69 -9.68
C SER A 85 -22.83 -14.41 -8.35
N ALA A 86 -23.72 -14.13 -7.43
CA ALA A 86 -23.84 -14.82 -6.16
C ALA A 86 -23.99 -16.32 -6.37
N MET A 87 -23.08 -17.11 -5.80
CA MET A 87 -23.34 -18.52 -5.57
C MET A 87 -23.85 -18.71 -4.15
N ASN A 88 -25.08 -19.15 -4.08
CA ASN A 88 -25.85 -19.50 -2.91
C ASN A 88 -25.09 -20.44 -1.96
N SER A 89 -25.20 -20.17 -0.69
CA SER A 89 -24.85 -21.03 0.43
C SER A 89 -25.75 -22.27 0.45
N GLY A 90 -25.22 -23.42 0.03
CA GLY A 90 -25.84 -24.71 0.23
C GLY A 90 -25.47 -25.28 1.60
N GLN A 91 -26.47 -25.57 2.38
CA GLN A 91 -26.40 -26.23 3.68
C GLN A 91 -25.79 -27.63 3.57
N HIS A 92 -24.89 -27.94 4.50
CA HIS A 92 -24.44 -29.32 4.75
C HIS A 92 -25.44 -30.09 5.60
N PRO A 93 -25.77 -31.34 5.27
CA PRO A 93 -26.20 -32.30 6.26
C PRO A 93 -25.06 -33.27 6.61
N ASN A 94 -24.86 -33.43 7.91
CA ASN A 94 -24.06 -34.49 8.54
C ASN A 94 -24.47 -35.87 8.10
N LYS A 95 -23.50 -36.73 7.75
CA LYS A 95 -23.58 -38.20 7.95
C LYS A 95 -22.17 -38.74 8.22
N SER A 96 -22.08 -39.49 9.31
CA SER A 96 -20.93 -40.27 9.77
C SER A 96 -20.79 -41.61 9.02
N PRO A 97 -19.65 -42.32 9.19
CA PRO A 97 -19.11 -43.20 8.17
C PRO A 97 -19.48 -44.66 8.34
N GLU A 98 -19.61 -45.39 7.26
CA GLU A 98 -19.60 -46.86 7.23
C GLU A 98 -18.30 -47.42 6.65
N LYS A 99 -17.90 -48.58 7.21
CA LYS A 99 -16.65 -49.31 7.02
C LYS A 99 -16.66 -50.24 5.79
N GLY A 100 -15.46 -50.34 5.16
CA GLY A 100 -14.84 -51.53 4.60
C GLY A 100 -14.88 -51.70 3.07
N PRO A 101 -14.06 -52.56 2.47
CA PRO A 101 -12.92 -53.30 3.01
C PRO A 101 -11.56 -53.09 2.27
N GLN A 102 -10.54 -53.63 2.86
CA GLN A 102 -9.14 -53.64 2.44
C GLN A 102 -8.89 -54.38 1.11
N GLU A 103 -8.03 -53.81 0.27
CA GLU A 103 -7.24 -54.57 -0.69
C GLU A 103 -5.76 -54.21 -0.60
N LYS A 104 -4.94 -55.27 -0.49
CA LYS A 104 -3.48 -55.22 -0.33
C LYS A 104 -2.81 -55.04 -1.69
N ASN A 105 -1.92 -54.05 -1.84
CA ASN A 105 -0.86 -54.16 -2.81
C ASN A 105 0.49 -53.69 -2.23
N LYS A 106 1.41 -54.67 -2.16
CA LYS A 106 2.81 -54.57 -1.80
C LYS A 106 3.57 -53.89 -2.94
N ILE A 107 4.28 -52.80 -2.67
CA ILE A 107 5.47 -52.43 -3.45
C ILE A 107 6.57 -51.97 -2.51
N LEU A 108 7.72 -52.58 -2.66
CA LEU A 108 8.97 -52.44 -1.94
C LEU A 108 9.50 -50.98 -1.98
N GLY A 109 9.66 -50.37 -0.84
CA GLY A 109 10.38 -49.13 -0.66
C GLY A 109 11.62 -49.35 0.19
N ARG A 110 12.79 -49.15 -0.40
CA ARG A 110 14.11 -49.25 0.20
C ARG A 110 14.33 -48.06 1.16
N GLN A 111 14.33 -48.31 2.45
CA GLN A 111 14.80 -47.37 3.48
C GLN A 111 16.33 -47.31 3.42
N VAL A 112 16.86 -46.11 3.22
CA VAL A 112 18.26 -45.80 3.50
C VAL A 112 18.29 -45.11 4.86
N SER A 113 18.71 -45.86 5.87
CA SER A 113 18.99 -45.39 7.20
C SER A 113 20.43 -44.85 7.24
N LEU A 114 20.59 -43.56 7.48
CA LEU A 114 21.85 -42.95 7.79
C LEU A 114 21.99 -42.86 9.31
N THR A 115 22.69 -43.84 9.89
CA THR A 115 23.20 -43.81 11.26
C THR A 115 24.37 -42.84 11.32
N VAL A 116 24.22 -41.76 12.12
CA VAL A 116 25.31 -40.88 12.48
C VAL A 116 25.96 -41.42 13.76
N GLU A 117 27.15 -41.98 13.63
CA GLU A 117 27.98 -42.35 14.77
C GLU A 117 28.50 -41.11 15.52
N HIS A 118 28.17 -41.00 16.77
CA HIS A 118 28.83 -40.10 17.71
C HIS A 118 30.25 -40.60 18.01
N LYS A 119 31.28 -39.96 17.49
CA LYS A 119 32.62 -40.00 18.04
C LYS A 119 32.86 -38.78 18.91
N GLN A 120 32.91 -39.00 20.22
CA GLN A 120 33.54 -38.10 21.17
C GLN A 120 35.03 -38.01 20.85
N HIS A 121 35.53 -36.83 20.55
CA HIS A 121 36.94 -36.49 20.69
C HIS A 121 37.06 -35.26 21.58
N ASN A 122 37.72 -35.47 22.71
CA ASN A 122 38.18 -34.45 23.64
C ASN A 122 39.39 -33.71 23.06
N ASN A 123 39.50 -32.45 23.47
CA ASN A 123 40.66 -31.57 23.47
C ASN A 123 41.29 -31.22 22.11
N ASP A 124 40.97 -29.99 21.67
CA ASP A 124 42.03 -29.04 21.33
C ASP A 124 41.51 -27.61 21.54
N GLN A 125 41.93 -27.03 22.67
CA GLN A 125 41.97 -25.60 22.91
C GLN A 125 43.11 -25.06 22.06
N GLU A 126 42.83 -24.45 20.92
CA GLU A 126 43.71 -23.42 20.37
C GLU A 126 42.98 -22.56 19.33
N ASN A 127 43.08 -21.26 19.54
CA ASN A 127 42.89 -20.17 18.58
C ASN A 127 41.52 -20.02 17.90
N ARG A 128 40.47 -19.70 18.67
CA ARG A 128 39.42 -18.83 18.15
C ARG A 128 39.95 -17.41 18.16
N THR A 129 40.48 -16.95 17.03
CA THR A 129 40.61 -15.52 16.73
C THR A 129 39.24 -14.87 16.94
N SER A 130 39.15 -14.10 17.98
CA SER A 130 37.98 -13.31 18.32
C SER A 130 37.68 -12.38 17.14
N GLN A 131 36.67 -12.74 16.34
CA GLN A 131 36.09 -11.79 15.40
C GLN A 131 35.71 -10.53 16.18
N PRO A 132 36.02 -9.33 15.70
CA PRO A 132 35.69 -8.10 16.38
C PRO A 132 34.18 -8.09 16.64
N LYS A 133 33.74 -8.11 17.89
CA LYS A 133 32.35 -7.83 18.26
C LYS A 133 32.03 -6.44 17.74
N TYR A 134 31.25 -6.39 16.66
CA TYR A 134 30.79 -5.15 16.05
C TYR A 134 29.88 -4.45 17.07
N THR A 135 30.42 -3.45 17.77
CA THR A 135 29.73 -2.73 18.88
C THR A 135 28.91 -1.54 18.38
N GLY A 136 28.76 -1.36 17.06
CA GLY A 136 28.07 -0.22 16.45
C GLY A 136 26.74 -0.58 15.79
N SER A 137 25.89 0.42 15.57
CA SER A 137 24.64 0.32 14.82
C SER A 137 24.90 -0.06 13.35
N LYS A 138 24.43 -1.23 12.91
CA LYS A 138 24.52 -1.67 11.51
C LYS A 138 23.72 -0.74 10.60
N LEU A 139 22.55 -0.30 11.03
CA LEU A 139 21.68 0.62 10.29
C LEU A 139 22.35 1.99 10.08
N LYS A 140 22.98 2.54 11.12
CA LYS A 140 23.75 3.79 11.00
C LYS A 140 24.94 3.67 10.04
N ASN A 141 25.57 2.50 10.01
CA ASN A 141 26.67 2.23 9.08
C ASN A 141 26.17 2.04 7.65
N LEU A 142 24.99 1.41 7.45
CA LEU A 142 24.35 1.31 6.15
C LEU A 142 24.14 2.71 5.54
N TYR A 143 23.55 3.63 6.29
CA TYR A 143 23.29 5.00 5.79
C TYR A 143 24.57 5.83 5.58
N LYS A 144 25.72 5.38 6.09
CA LYS A 144 27.04 5.95 5.80
C LYS A 144 27.71 5.31 4.57
N HIS A 145 27.22 4.18 4.09
CA HIS A 145 27.79 3.48 2.95
C HIS A 145 27.67 4.33 1.66
N PRO A 146 28.68 4.33 0.75
CA PRO A 146 28.65 5.15 -0.46
C PRO A 146 27.37 4.97 -1.30
N LEU A 147 26.81 3.77 -1.42
CA LEU A 147 25.55 3.51 -2.14
C LEU A 147 24.34 4.29 -1.57
N TYR A 148 24.39 4.70 -0.30
CA TYR A 148 23.34 5.48 0.37
C TYR A 148 23.70 6.98 0.48
N ARG A 149 24.83 7.39 -0.10
CA ARG A 149 25.29 8.78 -0.14
C ARG A 149 25.38 9.35 -1.55
N ILE A 150 24.94 8.60 -2.55
CA ILE A 150 24.85 9.11 -3.92
C ILE A 150 23.94 10.36 -3.90
N PRO A 151 24.43 11.53 -4.32
CA PRO A 151 23.64 12.76 -4.33
C PRO A 151 22.36 12.60 -5.16
N GLU A 152 21.23 13.04 -4.62
CA GLU A 152 19.99 13.10 -5.36
C GLU A 152 20.01 14.37 -6.22
N ARG A 153 19.88 14.20 -7.53
CA ARG A 153 19.75 15.33 -8.46
C ARG A 153 18.28 15.69 -8.59
N VAL A 154 17.80 16.50 -7.65
CA VAL A 154 16.41 16.96 -7.60
C VAL A 154 16.39 18.44 -7.99
N SER A 155 15.61 18.79 -9.01
CA SER A 155 15.35 20.17 -9.42
C SER A 155 14.06 20.70 -8.77
N THR A 156 13.84 22.00 -8.82
CA THR A 156 12.60 22.62 -8.31
C THR A 156 11.33 22.10 -9.01
N SER A 157 11.44 21.68 -10.27
CA SER A 157 10.33 21.08 -11.03
C SER A 157 10.01 19.64 -10.63
N ASP A 158 10.86 19.01 -9.81
CA ASP A 158 10.67 17.64 -9.34
C ASP A 158 9.79 17.54 -8.09
N TYR A 159 9.52 18.67 -7.42
CA TYR A 159 8.68 18.69 -6.23
C TYR A 159 7.20 18.71 -6.58
N LEU A 160 6.39 17.97 -5.79
CA LEU A 160 4.96 17.82 -5.98
C LEU A 160 4.18 19.10 -5.65
N LEU A 161 4.46 19.68 -4.50
CA LEU A 161 3.83 20.87 -3.99
C LEU A 161 4.81 22.03 -4.05
N LYS A 162 4.29 23.22 -4.30
CA LYS A 162 5.08 24.45 -4.18
C LYS A 162 4.91 24.97 -2.77
N PRO A 163 5.95 24.93 -1.95
CA PRO A 163 5.87 25.47 -0.62
C PRO A 163 5.62 26.98 -0.65
N ALA A 164 5.04 27.52 0.40
CA ALA A 164 4.84 28.93 0.55
C ALA A 164 6.18 29.70 0.39
N ARG A 165 6.12 30.89 -0.18
CA ARG A 165 7.30 31.70 -0.55
C ARG A 165 8.33 31.83 0.59
N TRP A 166 7.88 31.89 1.84
CA TRP A 166 8.75 32.04 3.00
C TRP A 166 9.62 30.80 3.30
N LEU A 167 9.23 29.59 2.86
CA LEU A 167 10.05 28.37 3.04
C LEU A 167 11.32 28.39 2.20
N HIS A 168 11.29 29.04 1.04
CA HIS A 168 12.44 29.22 0.15
C HIS A 168 13.18 30.56 0.37
N ALA A 169 12.63 31.43 1.22
CA ALA A 169 13.23 32.72 1.48
C ALA A 169 14.56 32.57 2.23
N THR A 170 15.54 33.38 1.85
CA THR A 170 16.80 33.53 2.58
C THR A 170 16.54 34.04 4.00
N ALA A 171 17.53 33.93 4.89
CA ALA A 171 17.39 34.43 6.26
C ALA A 171 17.05 35.94 6.31
N GLU A 172 17.49 36.71 5.32
CA GLU A 172 17.18 38.13 5.20
C GLU A 172 15.77 38.38 4.67
N GLU A 173 15.36 37.66 3.64
CA GLU A 173 13.98 37.70 3.11
C GLU A 173 12.95 37.29 4.16
N ARG A 174 13.28 36.31 5.02
CA ARG A 174 12.41 35.91 6.15
C ARG A 174 12.25 37.01 7.19
N LYS A 175 13.27 37.87 7.41
CA LYS A 175 13.14 39.05 8.29
C LYS A 175 12.16 40.06 7.72
N HIS A 176 12.19 40.30 6.40
CA HIS A 176 11.25 41.19 5.73
C HIS A 176 9.82 40.66 5.69
N ILE A 177 9.64 39.34 5.48
CA ILE A 177 8.33 38.70 5.53
C ILE A 177 7.71 38.81 6.93
N LYS A 178 8.53 38.78 8.00
CA LYS A 178 8.06 38.99 9.38
C LYS A 178 7.61 40.42 9.70
N LEU A 179 8.06 41.38 8.95
CA LEU A 179 7.68 42.78 9.16
C LEU A 179 6.32 43.15 8.55
N ASP A 180 5.82 42.33 7.60
CA ASP A 180 4.46 42.43 7.08
C ASP A 180 3.41 41.75 7.99
N GLU A 181 3.82 41.15 9.11
CA GLU A 181 2.97 40.47 10.09
C GLU A 181 2.00 41.39 10.87
N ASN A 182 1.92 42.68 10.52
CA ASN A 182 0.89 43.59 11.06
C ASN A 182 -0.52 43.41 10.45
N SER A 183 -0.69 42.44 9.58
CA SER A 183 -1.98 42.08 9.00
C SER A 183 -2.55 40.78 9.62
N GLY A 184 -3.25 40.96 10.73
CA GLY A 184 -4.30 40.02 11.22
C GLY A 184 -3.89 38.62 11.65
N GLU A 185 -4.58 38.11 12.66
CA GLU A 185 -4.42 36.77 13.25
C GLU A 185 -4.54 35.61 12.24
N GLU A 186 -5.31 35.75 11.15
CA GLU A 186 -5.48 34.72 10.10
C GLU A 186 -4.18 34.36 9.36
N GLN A 187 -3.28 35.32 9.11
CA GLN A 187 -2.00 35.05 8.43
C GLN A 187 -1.00 34.30 9.33
N ASN A 188 -1.08 34.51 10.64
CA ASN A 188 -0.24 33.80 11.59
C ASN A 188 -0.59 32.31 11.69
N GLU A 189 -1.86 31.96 11.58
CA GLU A 189 -2.33 30.57 11.64
C GLU A 189 -1.94 29.78 10.39
N GLU A 190 -2.06 30.38 9.20
CA GLU A 190 -1.62 29.77 7.93
C GLU A 190 -0.11 29.52 7.90
N VAL A 191 0.69 30.50 8.33
CA VAL A 191 2.17 30.36 8.43
C VAL A 191 2.56 29.29 9.45
N LEU A 192 1.88 29.19 10.58
CA LEU A 192 2.11 28.15 11.58
C LEU A 192 1.73 26.75 11.05
N HIS A 193 0.65 26.64 10.29
CA HIS A 193 0.23 25.41 9.64
C HIS A 193 1.29 24.92 8.63
N GLU A 194 1.84 25.80 7.84
CA GLU A 194 2.87 25.48 6.84
C GLU A 194 4.19 24.98 7.46
N LYS A 195 4.47 25.29 8.74
CA LYS A 195 5.68 24.85 9.48
C LYS A 195 5.51 23.49 10.18
N LYS A 196 4.31 22.91 10.19
CA LYS A 196 4.08 21.62 10.85
C LYS A 196 4.89 20.50 10.19
N PRO A 197 5.49 19.58 10.95
CA PRO A 197 6.36 18.54 10.39
C PRO A 197 5.70 17.71 9.28
N TRP A 198 4.43 17.38 9.42
CA TRP A 198 3.71 16.62 8.40
C TRP A 198 3.55 17.42 7.09
N ARG A 199 3.37 18.73 7.17
CA ARG A 199 3.26 19.59 5.98
C ARG A 199 4.63 19.75 5.30
N LEU A 200 5.69 19.95 6.09
CA LEU A 200 7.07 20.01 5.59
C LEU A 200 7.45 18.69 4.91
N LEU A 201 7.06 17.55 5.48
CA LEU A 201 7.26 16.25 4.84
C LEU A 201 6.55 16.16 3.48
N GLN A 202 5.31 16.65 3.37
CA GLN A 202 4.56 16.69 2.11
C GLN A 202 5.22 17.59 1.06
N TYR A 203 5.85 18.70 1.46
CA TYR A 203 6.65 19.55 0.56
C TYR A 203 7.92 18.86 0.09
N GLY A 204 8.45 17.90 0.84
CA GLY A 204 9.57 17.05 0.45
C GLY A 204 9.26 16.00 -0.62
N ILE A 205 7.99 15.81 -0.99
CA ILE A 205 7.58 14.83 -2.00
C ILE A 205 8.09 15.26 -3.38
N THR A 206 8.80 14.34 -4.04
CA THR A 206 9.31 14.50 -5.40
C THR A 206 8.72 13.49 -6.36
N ARG A 207 9.05 13.60 -7.67
CA ARG A 207 8.71 12.57 -8.65
C ARG A 207 9.35 11.21 -8.36
N TYR A 208 10.36 11.16 -7.50
CA TYR A 208 11.19 9.98 -7.21
C TYR A 208 10.81 9.29 -5.90
N SER A 209 10.48 10.07 -4.86
CA SER A 209 10.30 9.60 -3.50
C SER A 209 9.33 10.49 -2.71
N LEU A 210 8.81 9.98 -1.59
CA LEU A 210 7.92 10.72 -0.69
C LEU A 210 8.68 11.63 0.30
N TYR A 211 9.97 11.38 0.50
CA TYR A 211 10.83 12.16 1.40
C TYR A 211 12.30 11.95 1.06
N ALA A 212 13.14 12.90 1.44
CA ALA A 212 14.60 12.81 1.30
C ALA A 212 15.19 11.78 2.28
N ARG A 213 16.42 11.28 1.99
CA ARG A 213 17.08 10.25 2.84
C ARG A 213 17.22 10.65 4.30
N ASN A 214 17.53 11.89 4.57
CA ASN A 214 17.78 12.40 5.92
C ASN A 214 16.78 13.50 6.29
N ASP A 215 15.54 13.38 5.82
CA ASP A 215 14.51 14.35 6.15
C ASP A 215 14.16 14.25 7.65
N PRO A 216 14.45 15.29 8.45
CA PRO A 216 14.18 15.28 9.88
C PRO A 216 12.68 15.21 10.20
N ASN A 217 11.83 15.66 9.27
CA ASN A 217 10.39 15.67 9.47
C ASN A 217 9.81 14.24 9.52
N VAL A 218 10.50 13.23 8.97
CA VAL A 218 10.08 11.83 9.07
C VAL A 218 9.98 11.38 10.53
N GLU A 219 10.99 11.66 11.35
CA GLU A 219 11.00 11.25 12.76
C GLU A 219 10.00 12.08 13.59
N GLU A 220 9.81 13.35 13.27
CA GLU A 220 8.81 14.20 13.95
C GLU A 220 7.39 13.75 13.62
N VAL A 221 7.10 13.36 12.37
CA VAL A 221 5.80 12.79 11.97
C VAL A 221 5.56 11.44 12.65
N LEU A 222 6.55 10.55 12.73
CA LEU A 222 6.44 9.30 13.44
C LEU A 222 6.20 9.52 14.94
N LYS A 223 6.87 10.51 15.54
CA LYS A 223 6.66 10.90 16.93
C LYS A 223 5.23 11.42 17.14
N ALA A 224 4.74 12.31 16.27
CA ALA A 224 3.37 12.81 16.33
C ALA A 224 2.35 11.67 16.30
N ILE A 225 2.46 10.74 15.36
CA ILE A 225 1.61 9.54 15.26
C ILE A 225 1.62 8.75 16.59
N ARG A 226 2.76 8.64 17.26
CA ARG A 226 2.92 7.84 18.49
C ARG A 226 2.35 8.51 19.73
N THR A 227 2.37 9.85 19.80
CA THR A 227 2.22 10.57 21.06
C THR A 227 1.11 11.62 21.10
N GLN A 228 0.69 12.15 19.96
CA GLN A 228 -0.34 13.20 19.95
C GLN A 228 -1.73 12.67 20.26
N GLU A 229 -2.58 13.53 20.81
CA GLU A 229 -3.97 13.22 21.04
C GLU A 229 -4.72 13.07 19.71
N VAL A 230 -5.62 12.08 19.66
CA VAL A 230 -6.57 11.93 18.55
C VAL A 230 -7.72 12.90 18.79
N THR A 231 -7.96 13.78 17.84
CA THR A 231 -9.02 14.80 17.91
C THR A 231 -10.29 14.38 17.19
N TYR A 232 -10.15 13.61 16.08
CA TYR A 232 -11.29 13.15 15.30
C TYR A 232 -11.02 11.79 14.64
N VAL A 233 -12.07 10.97 14.51
CA VAL A 233 -12.02 9.65 13.88
C VAL A 233 -13.22 9.44 12.97
N GLU A 234 -12.99 8.95 11.75
CA GLU A 234 -14.05 8.49 10.86
C GLU A 234 -13.63 7.24 10.07
N MET A 235 -14.62 6.49 9.60
CA MET A 235 -14.36 5.31 8.77
C MET A 235 -13.96 5.72 7.36
N LYS A 236 -12.82 5.18 6.89
CA LYS A 236 -12.43 5.35 5.48
C LYS A 236 -13.38 4.55 4.60
N PRO A 237 -14.14 5.19 3.68
CA PRO A 237 -15.06 4.48 2.80
C PRO A 237 -14.32 3.58 1.80
N GLY A 238 -14.96 2.47 1.43
CA GLY A 238 -14.48 1.52 0.42
C GLY A 238 -13.33 0.63 0.88
N GLY A 239 -12.77 -0.12 -0.06
CA GLY A 239 -11.74 -1.11 0.20
C GLY A 239 -12.31 -2.47 0.65
N THR A 240 -11.42 -3.37 1.11
CA THR A 240 -11.77 -4.74 1.49
C THR A 240 -11.77 -4.98 2.99
N GLN A 241 -11.24 -4.05 3.77
CA GLN A 241 -11.02 -4.14 5.22
C GLN A 241 -11.29 -2.80 5.88
N LEU A 242 -11.66 -2.82 7.16
CA LEU A 242 -11.83 -1.62 7.97
C LEU A 242 -10.53 -0.83 8.06
N LYS A 243 -10.62 0.46 7.77
CA LYS A 243 -9.59 1.48 7.97
C LYS A 243 -10.24 2.72 8.53
N LEU A 244 -9.55 3.43 9.42
CA LEU A 244 -10.05 4.68 9.98
C LEU A 244 -9.11 5.82 9.60
N PHE A 245 -9.68 6.97 9.28
CA PHE A 245 -8.96 8.23 9.32
C PHE A 245 -8.92 8.72 10.76
N MET A 246 -7.75 9.15 11.19
CA MET A 246 -7.51 9.74 12.50
C MET A 246 -6.87 11.10 12.31
N GLU A 247 -7.50 12.14 12.82
CA GLU A 247 -6.90 13.46 12.92
C GLU A 247 -6.23 13.62 14.28
N PHE A 248 -5.06 14.22 14.29
CA PHE A 248 -4.27 14.47 15.49
C PHE A 248 -4.31 15.96 15.86
N GLU A 249 -3.85 16.27 17.07
CA GLU A 249 -3.82 17.62 17.64
C GLU A 249 -3.15 18.66 16.71
N ASP A 250 -2.09 18.27 16.00
CA ASP A 250 -1.42 19.12 15.03
C ASP A 250 -2.13 19.19 13.66
N THR A 251 -3.36 18.69 13.56
CA THR A 251 -4.15 18.58 12.33
C THR A 251 -3.57 17.63 11.27
N SER A 252 -2.54 16.86 11.60
CA SER A 252 -2.10 15.77 10.75
C SER A 252 -3.15 14.68 10.67
N ILE A 253 -3.17 13.96 9.55
CA ILE A 253 -4.08 12.84 9.35
C ILE A 253 -3.26 11.56 9.26
N GLY A 254 -3.73 10.52 9.93
CA GLY A 254 -3.22 9.16 9.83
C GLY A 254 -4.27 8.19 9.31
N LEU A 255 -3.81 7.20 8.57
CA LEU A 255 -4.63 6.06 8.16
C LEU A 255 -4.36 4.90 9.11
N PHE A 256 -5.31 4.60 9.96
CA PHE A 256 -5.23 3.54 10.95
C PHE A 256 -5.72 2.21 10.36
N LYS A 257 -4.91 1.15 10.55
CA LYS A 257 -5.29 -0.25 10.31
C LYS A 257 -5.19 -1.01 11.65
N PRO A 258 -6.29 -1.56 12.18
CA PRO A 258 -6.31 -2.22 13.49
C PRO A 258 -5.65 -3.60 13.44
N TRP A 259 -5.25 -4.09 14.62
CA TRP A 259 -4.86 -5.48 14.84
C TRP A 259 -6.01 -6.44 14.48
N ARG A 260 -5.66 -7.52 13.81
CA ARG A 260 -6.60 -8.60 13.48
C ARG A 260 -6.04 -9.98 13.78
N TRP A 261 -4.75 -10.18 13.56
CA TRP A 261 -4.10 -11.48 13.66
C TRP A 261 -2.83 -11.40 14.51
N PRO A 262 -2.59 -12.41 15.39
CA PRO A 262 -1.30 -12.57 16.05
C PRO A 262 -0.15 -12.65 15.02
N ARG A 263 1.05 -12.21 15.41
CA ARG A 263 2.21 -12.13 14.52
C ARG A 263 2.72 -13.49 14.03
N ASP A 264 2.48 -14.53 14.81
CA ASP A 264 2.82 -15.94 14.52
C ASP A 264 1.75 -16.65 13.69
N ARG A 265 0.57 -16.04 13.50
CA ARG A 265 -0.50 -16.60 12.67
C ARG A 265 -0.13 -16.50 11.20
N GLU A 266 0.36 -17.59 10.62
CA GLU A 266 0.65 -17.69 9.20
C GLU A 266 -0.63 -17.81 8.35
N THR A 267 -0.52 -17.35 7.11
CA THR A 267 -1.55 -17.59 6.09
C THR A 267 -1.54 -19.07 5.71
N PRO A 268 -2.68 -19.78 5.70
CA PRO A 268 -2.75 -21.20 5.33
C PRO A 268 -2.15 -21.49 3.95
N PRO A 269 -1.55 -22.68 3.73
CA PRO A 269 -0.85 -23.00 2.48
C PRO A 269 -1.75 -23.07 1.24
N ASP A 270 -2.99 -23.47 1.40
CA ASP A 270 -4.01 -23.59 0.36
C ASP A 270 -4.87 -22.32 0.20
N HIS A 271 -4.47 -21.28 0.92
CA HIS A 271 -5.18 -20.02 0.96
C HIS A 271 -5.08 -19.26 -0.37
N PHE A 272 -6.21 -18.78 -0.87
CA PHE A 272 -6.21 -17.87 -2.00
C PHE A 272 -5.72 -16.49 -1.56
N TYR A 273 -4.83 -15.84 -2.33
CA TYR A 273 -4.17 -14.59 -1.92
C TYR A 273 -5.13 -13.44 -1.58
N PHE A 274 -6.35 -13.46 -2.12
CA PHE A 274 -7.39 -12.47 -1.85
C PHE A 274 -8.35 -12.97 -0.78
N THR A 275 -8.00 -12.80 0.48
CA THR A 275 -8.84 -13.17 1.63
C THR A 275 -8.53 -12.29 2.84
N ASP A 276 -9.12 -12.64 3.98
CA ASP A 276 -9.10 -11.88 5.23
C ASP A 276 -7.79 -12.01 6.05
N TYR A 277 -6.62 -12.03 5.42
CA TYR A 277 -5.36 -12.10 6.16
C TYR A 277 -4.53 -10.81 6.00
N GLU A 278 -5.15 -9.64 6.24
CA GLU A 278 -4.41 -8.39 6.39
C GLU A 278 -3.85 -8.24 7.80
N ARG A 279 -2.61 -7.74 7.89
CA ARG A 279 -1.83 -7.56 9.12
C ARG A 279 -1.38 -6.12 9.23
N HIS A 280 -1.72 -5.45 10.34
CA HIS A 280 -1.27 -4.09 10.61
C HIS A 280 0.25 -4.00 10.76
N ASN A 281 0.90 -5.01 11.36
CA ASN A 281 2.35 -5.06 11.51
C ASN A 281 3.09 -5.19 10.17
N ALA A 282 2.45 -5.72 9.13
CA ALA A 282 3.03 -5.77 7.79
C ALA A 282 3.22 -4.36 7.18
N GLU A 283 2.32 -3.41 7.46
CA GLU A 283 2.47 -2.03 7.03
C GLU A 283 3.71 -1.36 7.65
N ILE A 284 3.95 -1.60 8.94
CA ILE A 284 5.12 -1.07 9.65
C ILE A 284 6.41 -1.70 9.10
N ALA A 285 6.45 -3.02 9.00
CA ALA A 285 7.63 -3.72 8.48
C ALA A 285 7.95 -3.32 7.04
N ALA A 286 6.93 -3.15 6.22
CA ALA A 286 7.06 -2.71 4.83
C ALA A 286 7.66 -1.30 4.73
N TYR A 287 7.23 -0.35 5.57
CA TYR A 287 7.82 0.98 5.64
C TYR A 287 9.33 0.93 5.98
N HIS A 288 9.72 0.14 6.98
CA HIS A 288 11.14 -0.03 7.32
C HIS A 288 11.96 -0.69 6.21
N LEU A 289 11.38 -1.69 5.52
CA LEU A 289 12.00 -2.34 4.37
C LEU A 289 12.20 -1.36 3.21
N ASP A 290 11.21 -0.54 2.90
CA ASP A 290 11.26 0.50 1.87
C ASP A 290 12.40 1.51 2.12
N ARG A 291 12.60 1.93 3.38
CA ARG A 291 13.72 2.80 3.77
C ARG A 291 15.08 2.12 3.62
N ILE A 292 15.20 0.84 4.03
CA ILE A 292 16.44 0.08 3.93
C ILE A 292 16.81 -0.17 2.46
N LEU A 293 15.83 -0.42 1.59
CA LEU A 293 16.02 -0.52 0.15
C LEU A 293 16.28 0.83 -0.53
N ASP A 294 16.16 1.95 0.21
CA ASP A 294 16.32 3.33 -0.24
C ASP A 294 15.33 3.72 -1.36
N PHE A 295 14.15 3.11 -1.38
CA PHE A 295 13.09 3.51 -2.29
C PHE A 295 12.36 4.77 -1.81
N ARG A 296 12.06 4.86 -0.52
CA ARG A 296 11.38 6.00 0.14
C ARG A 296 10.07 6.37 -0.55
N ARG A 297 9.33 5.34 -0.96
CA ARG A 297 8.05 5.43 -1.68
C ARG A 297 6.87 4.93 -0.84
N CYS A 298 7.14 4.43 0.36
CA CYS A 298 6.15 4.08 1.38
C CYS A 298 5.98 5.27 2.34
N PRO A 299 4.75 5.71 2.66
CA PRO A 299 4.54 6.71 3.70
C PRO A 299 5.14 6.27 5.04
N PRO A 300 5.57 7.19 5.92
CA PRO A 300 5.95 6.84 7.28
C PRO A 300 4.82 6.12 8.01
N VAL A 301 5.16 4.98 8.64
CA VAL A 301 4.19 4.15 9.39
C VAL A 301 4.77 3.81 10.74
N SER A 302 3.96 3.94 11.79
CA SER A 302 4.31 3.49 13.15
C SER A 302 3.16 2.75 13.78
N GLY A 303 3.50 1.85 14.70
CA GLY A 303 2.54 1.24 15.60
C GLY A 303 2.12 2.16 16.72
N ARG A 304 0.90 1.95 17.24
CA ARG A 304 0.38 2.61 18.43
C ARG A 304 -0.69 1.75 19.10
N TRP A 305 -0.77 1.85 20.43
CA TRP A 305 -1.89 1.36 21.22
C TRP A 305 -2.92 2.47 21.37
N PHE A 306 -4.19 2.15 21.12
CA PHE A 306 -5.32 3.07 21.24
C PHE A 306 -6.31 2.54 22.26
N ASN A 307 -6.86 3.42 23.08
CA ASN A 307 -8.05 3.13 23.85
C ASN A 307 -9.28 3.25 22.93
N VAL A 308 -9.90 2.11 22.63
CA VAL A 308 -11.03 2.01 21.67
C VAL A 308 -12.19 2.91 22.08
N THR A 309 -12.41 3.10 23.38
CA THR A 309 -13.51 3.91 23.90
C THR A 309 -13.18 5.41 23.83
N SER A 310 -12.05 5.83 24.43
CA SER A 310 -11.73 7.25 24.57
C SER A 310 -11.11 7.87 23.32
N GLU A 311 -10.28 7.12 22.56
CA GLU A 311 -9.54 7.65 21.41
C GLU A 311 -10.19 7.29 20.05
N ILE A 312 -11.11 6.30 20.00
CA ILE A 312 -11.80 5.96 18.75
C ILE A 312 -13.28 6.32 18.85
N ARG A 313 -14.04 5.67 19.76
CA ARG A 313 -15.50 5.86 19.83
C ARG A 313 -15.89 7.29 20.17
N TYR A 314 -15.31 7.89 21.23
CA TYR A 314 -15.69 9.23 21.69
C TYR A 314 -15.14 10.36 20.81
N LYS A 315 -14.17 10.06 19.94
CA LYS A 315 -13.63 11.01 18.98
C LYS A 315 -14.29 10.90 17.59
N SER A 316 -15.25 10.00 17.43
CA SER A 316 -15.99 9.82 16.18
C SER A 316 -17.35 10.51 16.22
N GLU A 317 -17.69 11.17 15.11
CA GLU A 317 -19.03 11.66 14.77
C GLU A 317 -19.65 10.85 13.62
N ASP A 318 -18.93 9.83 13.11
CA ASP A 318 -19.40 8.95 12.05
C ASP A 318 -20.47 7.99 12.60
N GLU A 319 -21.75 8.31 12.33
CA GLU A 319 -22.88 7.49 12.77
C GLU A 319 -22.81 6.04 12.30
N LYS A 320 -22.21 5.79 11.11
CA LYS A 320 -22.08 4.43 10.59
C LYS A 320 -21.09 3.65 11.44
N LEU A 321 -19.95 4.25 11.79
CA LEU A 321 -18.96 3.65 12.68
C LEU A 321 -19.53 3.48 14.08
N LEU A 322 -20.17 4.50 14.65
CA LEU A 322 -20.72 4.47 16.01
C LEU A 322 -21.75 3.36 16.23
N LYS A 323 -22.56 3.04 15.22
CA LYS A 323 -23.57 1.95 15.27
C LYS A 323 -22.96 0.55 15.31
N THR A 324 -21.67 0.40 15.03
CA THR A 324 -20.98 -0.90 15.02
C THR A 324 -20.38 -1.30 16.37
N PHE A 325 -20.30 -0.36 17.32
CA PHE A 325 -19.70 -0.63 18.63
C PHE A 325 -20.59 -1.47 19.52
N PHE A 326 -20.01 -2.47 20.17
CA PHE A 326 -20.66 -3.31 21.17
C PHE A 326 -19.64 -3.82 22.19
N VAL A 327 -20.13 -4.43 23.27
CA VAL A 327 -19.29 -5.10 24.27
C VAL A 327 -19.48 -6.61 24.11
N SER A 328 -18.37 -7.33 24.00
CA SER A 328 -18.39 -8.80 23.90
C SER A 328 -18.81 -9.45 25.22
N PRO A 329 -19.23 -10.73 25.24
CA PRO A 329 -19.59 -11.43 26.47
C PRO A 329 -18.50 -11.47 27.55
N ILE A 330 -17.22 -11.31 27.16
CA ILE A 330 -16.08 -11.25 28.09
C ILE A 330 -15.66 -9.82 28.44
N GLY A 331 -16.48 -8.83 28.08
CA GLY A 331 -16.30 -7.43 28.47
C GLY A 331 -15.44 -6.58 27.51
N ASN A 332 -14.87 -7.14 26.44
CA ASN A 332 -14.05 -6.36 25.51
C ASN A 332 -14.92 -5.45 24.63
N VAL A 333 -14.47 -4.22 24.43
CA VAL A 333 -15.09 -3.30 23.47
C VAL A 333 -14.70 -3.75 22.05
N CYS A 334 -15.73 -3.94 21.23
CA CYS A 334 -15.60 -4.40 19.85
C CYS A 334 -16.30 -3.42 18.90
N PHE A 335 -15.88 -3.42 17.64
CA PHE A 335 -16.52 -2.70 16.55
C PHE A 335 -16.22 -3.38 15.21
N PHE A 336 -16.91 -2.99 14.18
CA PHE A 336 -16.68 -3.45 12.81
C PHE A 336 -16.89 -2.30 11.83
N GLY A 337 -16.75 -2.54 10.53
CA GLY A 337 -16.82 -1.49 9.53
C GLY A 337 -17.96 -1.67 8.55
N ASP A 338 -17.96 -0.81 7.55
CA ASP A 338 -18.80 -0.89 6.35
C ASP A 338 -17.88 -0.81 5.13
N CYS A 339 -17.55 -1.96 4.55
CA CYS A 339 -16.67 -2.07 3.38
C CYS A 339 -17.16 -3.18 2.44
N SER A 340 -16.47 -3.38 1.31
CA SER A 340 -16.95 -4.27 0.26
C SER A 340 -16.90 -5.76 0.61
N TYR A 341 -16.02 -6.21 1.55
CA TYR A 341 -15.79 -7.64 1.78
C TYR A 341 -15.70 -8.05 3.26
N TYR A 342 -14.68 -7.61 4.01
CA TYR A 342 -14.34 -8.16 5.33
C TYR A 342 -14.60 -7.14 6.43
N CYS A 343 -15.83 -6.65 6.55
CA CYS A 343 -16.22 -5.60 7.48
C CYS A 343 -17.52 -5.85 8.26
N ASN A 344 -18.14 -7.02 8.10
CA ASN A 344 -19.36 -7.36 8.85
C ASN A 344 -19.04 -7.86 10.28
N THR A 345 -20.04 -8.26 11.02
CA THR A 345 -19.91 -8.76 12.41
C THR A 345 -18.98 -9.96 12.56
N GLU A 346 -18.83 -10.80 11.54
CA GLU A 346 -17.87 -11.93 11.53
C GLU A 346 -16.42 -11.45 11.52
N HIS A 347 -16.17 -10.22 11.04
CA HIS A 347 -14.87 -9.58 10.92
C HIS A 347 -14.68 -8.50 11.99
N MET A 348 -15.42 -8.59 13.08
CA MET A 348 -15.32 -7.64 14.20
C MET A 348 -13.89 -7.55 14.73
N ILE A 349 -13.56 -6.38 15.21
CA ILE A 349 -12.29 -6.07 15.85
C ILE A 349 -12.57 -5.76 17.30
N CYS A 350 -11.91 -6.46 18.20
CA CYS A 350 -12.07 -6.28 19.64
C CYS A 350 -10.76 -5.79 20.27
N ALA A 351 -10.87 -5.03 21.33
CA ALA A 351 -9.75 -4.73 22.21
C ALA A 351 -9.10 -6.03 22.70
N ILE A 352 -7.77 -6.06 22.73
CA ILE A 352 -6.99 -7.26 23.05
C ILE A 352 -6.25 -7.17 24.38
N LYS A 353 -6.25 -5.98 25.00
CA LYS A 353 -5.63 -5.73 26.28
C LYS A 353 -6.54 -4.80 27.11
N ASP A 354 -6.66 -5.11 28.41
CA ASP A 354 -7.41 -4.29 29.40
C ASP A 354 -8.84 -3.94 28.96
N GLN A 355 -9.48 -4.81 28.16
CA GLN A 355 -10.84 -4.68 27.60
C GLN A 355 -11.07 -3.47 26.67
N HIS A 356 -10.18 -2.49 26.68
CA HIS A 356 -10.30 -1.25 25.91
C HIS A 356 -9.13 -0.99 24.97
N MET A 357 -7.97 -1.63 25.16
CA MET A 357 -6.76 -1.34 24.41
C MET A 357 -6.64 -2.21 23.14
N LEU A 358 -6.38 -1.56 22.03
CA LEU A 358 -6.20 -2.16 20.72
C LEU A 358 -4.92 -1.60 20.07
N GLU A 359 -4.05 -2.48 19.60
CA GLU A 359 -2.91 -2.02 18.78
C GLU A 359 -3.29 -1.91 17.31
N GLY A 360 -2.56 -1.08 16.58
CA GLY A 360 -2.67 -0.98 15.15
C GLY A 360 -1.50 -0.22 14.54
N SER A 361 -1.48 -0.14 13.21
CA SER A 361 -0.56 0.69 12.47
C SER A 361 -1.23 1.97 12.02
N VAL A 362 -0.49 3.08 12.06
CA VAL A 362 -0.91 4.36 11.51
C VAL A 362 0.08 4.80 10.45
N ALA A 363 -0.40 4.96 9.23
CA ALA A 363 0.39 5.52 8.13
C ALA A 363 0.11 7.03 8.01
N ALA A 364 1.16 7.83 7.88
CA ALA A 364 1.04 9.25 7.60
C ALA A 364 0.28 9.48 6.29
N TYR A 365 -0.68 10.40 6.31
CA TYR A 365 -1.53 10.63 5.15
C TYR A 365 -0.80 11.43 4.07
N LEU A 366 -0.97 11.02 2.83
CA LEU A 366 -0.48 11.74 1.67
C LEU A 366 -1.25 13.06 1.49
N PRO A 367 -0.72 14.04 0.74
CA PRO A 367 -1.46 15.26 0.43
C PRO A 367 -2.87 14.94 -0.10
N ARG A 368 -3.84 15.78 0.25
CA ARG A 368 -5.24 15.61 -0.15
C ARG A 368 -5.36 15.52 -1.68
N TRP A 369 -6.39 14.81 -2.14
CA TRP A 369 -6.61 14.60 -3.57
C TRP A 369 -6.72 15.90 -4.37
N GLN A 370 -7.29 16.94 -3.77
CA GLN A 370 -7.45 18.25 -4.38
C GLN A 370 -6.09 18.92 -4.63
N GLU A 371 -5.13 18.77 -3.72
CA GLU A 371 -3.78 19.32 -3.83
C GLU A 371 -2.89 18.46 -4.73
N ALA A 372 -2.98 17.15 -4.59
CA ALA A 372 -2.12 16.18 -5.27
C ALA A 372 -2.92 15.00 -5.84
N PRO A 373 -3.66 15.19 -6.93
CA PRO A 373 -4.43 14.15 -7.56
C PRO A 373 -3.55 12.95 -7.94
N ARG A 374 -4.03 11.74 -7.64
CA ARG A 374 -3.34 10.49 -7.96
C ARG A 374 -3.99 9.80 -9.16
N LYS A 375 -3.23 8.94 -9.82
CA LYS A 375 -3.71 8.04 -10.87
C LYS A 375 -3.42 6.62 -10.46
N THR A 376 -4.45 5.79 -10.42
CA THR A 376 -4.35 4.36 -10.21
C THR A 376 -4.03 3.66 -11.52
N TRP A 377 -3.05 2.76 -11.50
CA TRP A 377 -2.62 1.96 -12.62
C TRP A 377 -2.82 0.48 -12.30
N LYS A 378 -3.30 -0.29 -13.26
CA LYS A 378 -3.28 -1.75 -13.16
C LYS A 378 -1.83 -2.25 -13.24
N HIS A 379 -1.43 -3.12 -12.32
CA HIS A 379 -0.11 -3.74 -12.41
C HIS A 379 -0.06 -4.69 -13.61
N PRO A 380 0.96 -4.63 -14.49
CA PRO A 380 1.01 -5.49 -15.68
C PRO A 380 0.94 -6.98 -15.33
N TRP A 381 1.66 -7.39 -14.30
CA TRP A 381 1.68 -8.77 -13.79
C TRP A 381 0.70 -9.00 -12.63
N LYS A 382 -0.43 -8.28 -12.61
CA LYS A 382 -1.46 -8.53 -11.60
C LYS A 382 -2.01 -9.95 -11.71
N ARG A 383 -2.30 -10.56 -10.59
CA ARG A 383 -2.93 -11.88 -10.52
C ARG A 383 -4.41 -11.82 -10.88
N SER A 384 -4.96 -12.95 -11.30
CA SER A 384 -6.40 -13.09 -11.48
C SER A 384 -7.08 -13.28 -10.11
N TYR A 385 -8.23 -12.63 -9.90
CA TYR A 385 -9.10 -12.89 -8.75
C TYR A 385 -9.97 -14.15 -8.91
N SER A 386 -9.83 -14.84 -10.03
CA SER A 386 -10.51 -16.12 -10.27
C SER A 386 -9.56 -17.28 -10.00
N ARG A 387 -10.03 -18.32 -9.30
CA ARG A 387 -9.29 -19.56 -9.12
C ARG A 387 -9.15 -20.37 -10.41
N VAL A 388 -10.06 -20.15 -11.35
CA VAL A 388 -10.13 -20.90 -12.63
C VAL A 388 -9.49 -20.11 -13.77
N LYS A 389 -9.82 -18.82 -13.89
CA LYS A 389 -9.30 -17.98 -14.98
C LYS A 389 -7.89 -17.47 -14.62
N LYS A 390 -6.90 -17.90 -15.37
CA LYS A 390 -5.52 -17.41 -15.23
C LYS A 390 -5.36 -15.97 -15.74
N ALA A 391 -4.36 -15.26 -15.22
CA ALA A 391 -3.96 -13.96 -15.75
C ALA A 391 -3.23 -14.11 -17.10
N GLU A 392 -3.19 -13.06 -17.91
CA GLU A 392 -2.56 -13.06 -19.24
C GLU A 392 -1.08 -13.48 -19.17
N TRP A 393 -0.34 -12.97 -18.20
CA TRP A 393 1.08 -13.31 -18.01
C TRP A 393 1.33 -14.77 -17.56
N GLU A 394 0.30 -15.47 -17.07
CA GLU A 394 0.39 -16.88 -16.67
C GLU A 394 0.18 -17.84 -17.84
N VAL A 395 -0.41 -17.36 -18.94
CA VAL A 395 -0.72 -18.16 -20.14
C VAL A 395 0.10 -17.78 -21.37
N THR A 396 0.80 -16.65 -21.31
CA THR A 396 1.66 -16.14 -22.37
C THR A 396 3.13 -16.50 -22.06
N ASP A 397 3.94 -16.72 -23.10
CA ASP A 397 5.39 -16.83 -22.92
C ASP A 397 5.94 -15.60 -22.19
N GLY A 398 6.73 -15.83 -21.13
CA GLY A 398 7.16 -14.76 -20.24
C GLY A 398 8.00 -13.67 -20.93
N GLU A 399 8.88 -14.05 -21.87
CA GLU A 399 9.69 -13.07 -22.62
C GLU A 399 8.82 -12.30 -23.63
N ALA A 400 7.85 -12.95 -24.25
CA ALA A 400 6.89 -12.32 -25.15
C ALA A 400 6.01 -11.32 -24.39
N PHE A 401 5.50 -11.72 -23.22
CA PHE A 401 4.72 -10.82 -22.37
C PHE A 401 5.56 -9.62 -21.89
N CYS A 402 6.80 -9.84 -21.49
CA CYS A 402 7.69 -8.74 -21.15
C CYS A 402 7.91 -7.77 -22.31
N ARG A 403 8.11 -8.24 -23.54
CA ARG A 403 8.24 -7.37 -24.73
C ARG A 403 6.96 -6.55 -24.94
N GLN A 404 5.78 -7.16 -24.78
CA GLN A 404 4.49 -6.48 -24.87
C GLN A 404 4.37 -5.35 -23.85
N VAL A 405 4.71 -5.61 -22.57
CA VAL A 405 4.69 -4.58 -21.53
C VAL A 405 5.66 -3.45 -21.87
N ARG A 406 6.92 -3.77 -22.22
CA ARG A 406 7.94 -2.76 -22.53
C ARG A 406 7.66 -1.93 -23.77
N SER A 407 6.82 -2.39 -24.68
CA SER A 407 6.40 -1.61 -25.86
C SER A 407 5.16 -0.76 -25.62
N SER A 408 4.54 -0.87 -24.43
CA SER A 408 3.27 -0.20 -24.10
C SER A 408 3.50 0.97 -23.13
N PRO A 409 2.88 2.16 -23.38
CA PRO A 409 2.90 3.24 -22.38
C PRO A 409 2.24 2.81 -21.06
N PRO A 410 2.78 3.19 -19.91
CA PRO A 410 3.91 4.10 -19.66
C PRO A 410 5.26 3.38 -19.50
N TYR A 411 5.40 2.12 -19.88
CA TYR A 411 6.59 1.27 -19.65
C TYR A 411 7.61 1.34 -20.79
N ASP A 412 7.21 1.93 -21.92
CA ASP A 412 8.02 2.06 -23.14
C ASP A 412 9.14 3.11 -23.02
N LYS A 413 8.97 4.09 -22.14
CA LYS A 413 9.89 5.23 -21.96
C LYS A 413 10.05 5.61 -20.49
N GLY A 414 11.19 6.25 -20.18
CA GLY A 414 11.47 6.80 -18.85
C GLY A 414 11.61 5.74 -17.77
N ARG A 415 11.28 6.11 -16.55
CA ARG A 415 11.59 5.35 -15.34
C ARG A 415 10.61 4.22 -14.99
N ARG A 416 9.36 4.28 -15.47
CA ARG A 416 8.25 3.47 -14.97
C ARG A 416 8.50 1.96 -15.02
N PHE A 417 9.16 1.47 -16.08
CA PHE A 417 9.49 0.05 -16.18
C PHE A 417 10.44 -0.38 -15.04
N GLY A 418 11.53 0.36 -14.83
CA GLY A 418 12.44 0.10 -13.71
C GLY A 418 11.77 0.22 -12.34
N ASP A 419 10.86 1.18 -12.15
CA ASP A 419 10.10 1.34 -10.90
C ASP A 419 9.21 0.15 -10.59
N VAL A 420 8.61 -0.49 -11.60
CA VAL A 420 7.80 -1.70 -11.41
C VAL A 420 8.69 -2.90 -11.07
N LEU A 421 9.93 -2.96 -11.58
CA LEU A 421 10.89 -3.97 -11.16
C LEU A 421 11.35 -3.77 -9.71
N ASP A 422 11.56 -2.52 -9.26
CA ASP A 422 11.80 -2.20 -7.85
C ASP A 422 10.64 -2.64 -6.96
N LEU A 423 9.39 -2.35 -7.38
CA LEU A 423 8.19 -2.79 -6.68
C LEU A 423 8.08 -4.32 -6.62
N THR A 424 8.52 -5.03 -7.67
CA THR A 424 8.60 -6.50 -7.70
C THR A 424 9.59 -7.04 -6.66
N VAL A 425 10.78 -6.44 -6.55
CA VAL A 425 11.77 -6.78 -5.50
C VAL A 425 11.18 -6.58 -4.11
N TYR A 426 10.55 -5.45 -3.90
CA TYR A 426 9.91 -5.09 -2.63
C TYR A 426 8.79 -6.08 -2.26
N ASP A 427 7.87 -6.35 -3.18
CA ASP A 427 6.77 -7.29 -2.97
C ASP A 427 7.26 -8.73 -2.74
N PHE A 428 8.33 -9.16 -3.43
CA PHE A 428 8.89 -10.50 -3.21
C PHE A 428 9.56 -10.65 -1.85
N LEU A 429 10.33 -9.65 -1.41
CA LEU A 429 10.98 -9.69 -0.10
C LEU A 429 9.97 -9.86 1.03
N MET A 430 8.83 -9.20 0.97
CA MET A 430 7.78 -9.33 1.98
C MET A 430 6.70 -10.38 1.65
N GLY A 431 6.74 -11.00 0.45
CA GLY A 431 5.77 -12.01 0.02
C GLY A 431 4.37 -11.46 -0.25
N ASN A 432 4.26 -10.23 -0.72
CA ASN A 432 2.97 -9.61 -1.06
C ASN A 432 2.47 -10.10 -2.42
N MET A 433 1.47 -10.96 -2.43
CA MET A 433 0.86 -11.49 -3.65
C MET A 433 -0.25 -10.60 -4.23
N ASP A 434 -0.70 -9.60 -3.50
CA ASP A 434 -1.89 -8.81 -3.87
C ASP A 434 -1.57 -7.46 -4.54
N ARG A 435 -0.42 -7.32 -5.17
CA ARG A 435 -0.07 -6.12 -5.93
C ARG A 435 -0.80 -6.06 -7.28
N HIS A 436 -2.08 -5.75 -7.26
CA HIS A 436 -2.91 -5.65 -8.47
C HIS A 436 -2.97 -4.24 -9.06
N HIS A 437 -2.73 -3.22 -8.23
CA HIS A 437 -2.67 -1.80 -8.60
C HIS A 437 -1.50 -1.11 -7.92
N TYR A 438 -1.12 0.06 -8.45
CA TYR A 438 -0.27 1.03 -7.80
C TYR A 438 -0.74 2.44 -8.17
N GLU A 439 -0.40 3.42 -7.36
CA GLU A 439 -0.76 4.83 -7.59
C GLU A 439 0.46 5.66 -7.92
N THR A 440 0.23 6.77 -8.63
CA THR A 440 1.24 7.79 -8.94
C THR A 440 0.62 9.17 -8.87
N PHE A 441 1.40 10.20 -8.59
CA PHE A 441 0.91 11.58 -8.65
C PHE A 441 0.72 12.03 -10.11
N LYS A 442 -0.45 12.58 -10.44
CA LYS A 442 -0.77 13.04 -11.81
C LYS A 442 0.15 14.16 -12.27
N ALA A 443 0.61 15.01 -11.36
CA ALA A 443 1.47 16.15 -11.66
C ALA A 443 2.74 15.77 -12.44
N PHE A 444 3.29 14.57 -12.20
CA PHE A 444 4.52 14.11 -12.85
C PHE A 444 4.28 13.19 -14.07
N GLY A 445 3.01 12.93 -14.43
CA GLY A 445 2.66 12.08 -15.56
C GLY A 445 3.32 10.69 -15.49
N ASN A 446 3.97 10.28 -16.59
CA ASN A 446 4.65 8.99 -16.67
C ASN A 446 5.98 8.94 -15.89
N ASN A 447 6.51 10.09 -15.46
CA ASN A 447 7.76 10.18 -14.70
C ASN A 447 7.57 10.10 -13.18
N SER A 448 6.33 9.96 -12.69
CA SER A 448 6.05 9.74 -11.27
C SER A 448 6.43 8.33 -10.84
N ALA A 449 7.17 8.20 -9.74
CA ALA A 449 7.38 6.90 -9.11
C ALA A 449 6.05 6.29 -8.61
N PRO A 450 5.89 4.97 -8.62
CA PRO A 450 4.82 4.29 -7.89
C PRO A 450 4.92 4.58 -6.40
N ILE A 451 3.79 4.87 -5.76
CA ILE A 451 3.68 4.98 -4.32
C ILE A 451 3.46 3.57 -3.76
N HIS A 452 4.22 3.18 -2.76
CA HIS A 452 4.13 1.87 -2.13
C HIS A 452 3.06 1.90 -1.03
N LEU A 453 1.85 1.47 -1.39
CA LEU A 453 0.67 1.44 -0.52
C LEU A 453 0.13 0.01 -0.36
N ASP A 454 -0.64 -0.20 0.69
CA ASP A 454 -1.45 -1.39 0.94
C ASP A 454 -0.63 -2.69 1.04
N GLN A 455 0.16 -2.78 2.11
CA GLN A 455 1.08 -3.90 2.36
C GLN A 455 0.50 -4.95 3.33
N GLY A 456 -0.75 -4.79 3.77
CA GLY A 456 -1.36 -5.60 4.83
C GLY A 456 -1.35 -7.11 4.57
N ARG A 457 -1.30 -7.56 3.31
CA ARG A 457 -1.20 -8.99 2.93
C ARG A 457 0.23 -9.52 2.83
N ALA A 458 1.22 -8.70 3.15
CA ALA A 458 2.62 -9.11 3.23
C ALA A 458 2.94 -9.91 4.50
N PHE A 459 4.13 -10.50 4.56
CA PHE A 459 4.63 -11.27 5.70
C PHE A 459 3.68 -12.38 6.18
N GLY A 460 2.98 -13.01 5.23
CA GLY A 460 1.98 -14.03 5.53
C GLY A 460 2.56 -15.42 5.82
N ARG A 461 3.75 -15.74 5.30
CA ARG A 461 4.39 -17.05 5.44
C ARG A 461 5.91 -16.92 5.51
N THR A 462 6.49 -17.62 6.46
CA THR A 462 7.94 -17.59 6.71
C THR A 462 8.71 -18.64 5.92
N THR A 463 8.10 -19.79 5.67
CA THR A 463 8.74 -20.96 5.04
C THR A 463 8.47 -21.08 3.54
N HIS A 464 7.58 -20.25 3.00
CA HIS A 464 7.22 -20.26 1.58
C HIS A 464 7.70 -19.00 0.86
N ASP A 465 8.33 -19.18 -0.29
CA ASP A 465 8.76 -18.11 -1.17
C ASP A 465 8.00 -18.19 -2.48
N GLU A 466 7.12 -17.23 -2.70
CA GLU A 466 6.26 -17.17 -3.90
C GLU A 466 7.04 -16.65 -5.10
N ILE A 467 7.75 -17.55 -5.79
CA ILE A 467 8.63 -17.22 -6.92
C ILE A 467 7.87 -16.52 -8.06
N SER A 468 6.57 -16.75 -8.20
CA SER A 468 5.76 -16.10 -9.23
C SER A 468 5.65 -14.57 -9.05
N ILE A 469 5.99 -14.01 -7.87
CA ILE A 469 6.14 -12.55 -7.72
C ILE A 469 7.33 -12.05 -8.54
N LEU A 470 8.39 -12.84 -8.70
CA LEU A 470 9.58 -12.45 -9.47
C LEU A 470 9.44 -12.59 -11.00
N VAL A 471 8.27 -12.98 -11.51
CA VAL A 471 8.03 -13.08 -12.97
C VAL A 471 8.51 -11.85 -13.74
N PRO A 472 8.26 -10.60 -13.32
CA PRO A 472 8.78 -9.43 -14.02
C PRO A 472 10.31 -9.43 -14.14
N ILE A 473 11.02 -9.84 -13.10
CA ILE A 473 12.50 -9.89 -13.09
C ILE A 473 13.03 -10.98 -14.05
N TYR A 474 12.60 -12.23 -13.86
CA TYR A 474 13.19 -13.34 -14.64
C TYR A 474 12.68 -13.41 -16.08
N SER A 475 11.44 -12.98 -16.37
CA SER A 475 10.91 -12.95 -17.74
C SER A 475 11.52 -11.82 -18.56
N CYS A 476 11.69 -10.64 -17.95
CA CYS A 476 12.34 -9.52 -18.61
C CYS A 476 13.86 -9.62 -18.59
N CYS A 477 14.41 -10.37 -17.65
CA CYS A 477 15.84 -10.38 -17.32
C CYS A 477 16.35 -8.93 -17.15
N SER A 478 15.73 -8.19 -16.24
CA SER A 478 16.07 -6.79 -16.01
C SER A 478 15.89 -6.41 -14.54
N ILE A 479 16.81 -5.60 -14.02
CA ILE A 479 16.77 -4.98 -12.69
C ILE A 479 17.54 -3.66 -12.74
N ARG A 480 17.19 -2.67 -11.89
CA ARG A 480 17.97 -1.44 -11.74
C ARG A 480 19.35 -1.74 -11.16
N LYS A 481 20.36 -1.05 -11.67
CA LYS A 481 21.75 -1.16 -11.23
C LYS A 481 21.92 -0.83 -9.75
N SER A 482 21.27 0.24 -9.28
CA SER A 482 21.29 0.63 -7.86
C SER A 482 20.60 -0.40 -6.97
N THR A 483 19.45 -0.93 -7.37
CA THR A 483 18.71 -1.96 -6.63
C THR A 483 19.52 -3.24 -6.54
N TRP A 484 20.15 -3.67 -7.64
CA TRP A 484 21.06 -4.80 -7.67
C TRP A 484 22.24 -4.64 -6.70
N ALA A 485 22.92 -3.48 -6.75
CA ALA A 485 24.05 -3.19 -5.87
C ALA A 485 23.66 -3.19 -4.38
N ARG A 486 22.48 -2.64 -4.06
CA ARG A 486 21.96 -2.66 -2.68
C ARG A 486 21.63 -4.08 -2.22
N LEU A 487 21.02 -4.91 -3.05
CA LEU A 487 20.74 -6.30 -2.69
C LEU A 487 22.02 -7.10 -2.44
N GLN A 488 23.08 -6.88 -3.25
CA GLN A 488 24.39 -7.50 -3.01
C GLN A 488 24.98 -7.05 -1.66
N LEU A 489 24.83 -5.77 -1.29
CA LEU A 489 25.26 -5.26 -0.01
C LEU A 489 24.45 -5.90 1.14
N LEU A 490 23.13 -5.99 1.00
CA LEU A 490 22.21 -6.53 2.01
C LEU A 490 22.34 -8.06 2.20
N ALA A 491 22.97 -8.76 1.26
CA ALA A 491 23.33 -10.18 1.38
C ALA A 491 24.59 -10.44 2.24
N ARG A 492 25.40 -9.39 2.47
CA ARG A 492 26.64 -9.50 3.27
C ARG A 492 26.32 -9.58 4.75
N GLU A 493 27.19 -10.24 5.51
CA GLU A 493 27.02 -10.39 6.96
C GLU A 493 27.00 -9.05 7.71
N ASP A 494 27.87 -8.11 7.30
CA ASP A 494 27.95 -6.76 7.91
C ASP A 494 26.66 -5.95 7.75
N TYR A 495 25.89 -6.21 6.69
CA TYR A 495 24.68 -5.48 6.31
C TYR A 495 23.48 -6.42 6.12
N ARG A 496 23.48 -7.57 6.77
CA ARG A 496 22.41 -8.57 6.65
C ARG A 496 21.04 -7.93 6.86
N LEU A 497 20.14 -8.16 5.91
CA LEU A 497 18.83 -7.49 5.89
C LEU A 497 18.02 -7.76 7.16
N SER A 498 18.02 -8.99 7.67
CA SER A 498 17.33 -9.34 8.92
C SER A 498 17.81 -8.53 10.13
N ASP A 499 19.11 -8.27 10.24
CA ASP A 499 19.70 -7.49 11.35
C ASP A 499 19.31 -6.01 11.24
N LEU A 500 19.36 -5.47 10.03
CA LEU A 500 18.97 -4.09 9.75
C LEU A 500 17.48 -3.86 10.03
N MET A 501 16.63 -4.79 9.63
CA MET A 501 15.19 -4.74 9.89
C MET A 501 14.90 -4.82 11.39
N ARG A 502 15.54 -5.74 12.11
CA ARG A 502 15.40 -5.88 13.57
C ARG A 502 15.80 -4.59 14.28
N GLU A 503 16.92 -3.99 13.88
CA GLU A 503 17.40 -2.73 14.43
C GLU A 503 16.44 -1.57 14.11
N SER A 504 15.98 -1.46 12.85
CA SER A 504 15.12 -0.38 12.38
C SER A 504 13.75 -0.37 13.08
N MET A 505 13.18 -1.54 13.37
CA MET A 505 11.86 -1.67 14.01
C MET A 505 11.90 -1.68 15.54
N ARG A 506 13.10 -1.69 16.16
CA ARG A 506 13.27 -1.90 17.60
C ARG A 506 12.58 -0.88 18.49
N THR A 507 12.47 0.36 18.02
CA THR A 507 11.90 1.49 18.78
C THR A 507 10.42 1.71 18.52
N ASP A 508 9.78 0.85 17.73
CA ASP A 508 8.34 0.98 17.49
C ASP A 508 7.56 0.59 18.75
N PRO A 509 6.50 1.35 19.14
CA PRO A 509 5.73 1.12 20.36
C PRO A 509 5.08 -0.26 20.49
N ILE A 510 4.83 -0.95 19.38
CA ILE A 510 4.21 -2.28 19.38
C ILE A 510 5.18 -3.41 19.01
N THR A 511 6.49 -3.17 19.24
CA THR A 511 7.53 -4.19 19.02
C THR A 511 7.27 -5.45 19.89
N PRO A 512 7.57 -6.68 19.40
CA PRO A 512 8.21 -7.04 18.13
C PRO A 512 7.25 -6.93 16.94
N ILE A 513 7.68 -6.27 15.85
CA ILE A 513 6.86 -6.11 14.64
C ILE A 513 6.81 -7.40 13.83
N LEU A 514 7.94 -8.05 13.62
CA LEU A 514 8.09 -9.34 12.94
C LEU A 514 8.69 -10.38 13.89
N THR A 515 8.36 -11.64 13.69
CA THR A 515 9.00 -12.77 14.36
C THR A 515 10.33 -13.11 13.69
N GLU A 516 11.23 -13.82 14.39
CA GLU A 516 12.53 -14.24 13.83
C GLU A 516 12.42 -15.04 12.52
N PRO A 517 11.47 -16.00 12.36
CA PRO A 517 11.29 -16.67 11.08
C PRO A 517 10.99 -15.72 9.91
N HIS A 518 10.25 -14.64 10.13
CA HIS A 518 10.00 -13.61 9.08
C HIS A 518 11.28 -12.87 8.71
N LEU A 519 12.11 -12.52 9.69
CA LEU A 519 13.39 -11.84 9.47
C LEU A 519 14.36 -12.73 8.69
N LEU A 520 14.48 -14.01 9.05
CA LEU A 520 15.33 -14.97 8.33
C LEU A 520 14.82 -15.25 6.91
N ALA A 521 13.50 -15.17 6.68
CA ALA A 521 12.93 -15.29 5.34
C ALA A 521 13.37 -14.14 4.42
N LEU A 522 13.56 -12.93 4.94
CA LEU A 522 14.09 -11.80 4.17
C LEU A 522 15.48 -12.10 3.61
N ASP A 523 16.39 -12.62 4.44
CA ASP A 523 17.76 -12.96 4.01
C ASP A 523 17.76 -14.04 2.92
N ARG A 524 16.91 -15.05 3.07
CA ARG A 524 16.73 -16.10 2.06
C ARG A 524 16.22 -15.53 0.74
N ARG A 525 15.22 -14.64 0.80
CA ARG A 525 14.62 -14.02 -0.38
C ARG A 525 15.57 -13.07 -1.10
N VAL A 526 16.44 -12.35 -0.38
CA VAL A 526 17.53 -11.57 -1.01
C VAL A 526 18.39 -12.48 -1.87
N ARG A 527 18.82 -13.64 -1.37
CA ARG A 527 19.64 -14.61 -2.13
C ARG A 527 18.91 -15.13 -3.37
N ILE A 528 17.61 -15.46 -3.24
CA ILE A 528 16.78 -15.91 -4.37
C ILE A 528 16.73 -14.86 -5.49
N ILE A 529 16.57 -13.57 -5.13
CA ILE A 529 16.61 -12.49 -6.13
C ILE A 529 17.98 -12.42 -6.79
N LEU A 530 19.07 -12.46 -6.03
CA LEU A 530 20.43 -12.43 -6.55
C LEU A 530 20.68 -13.58 -7.50
N ASP A 531 20.36 -14.82 -7.11
CA ASP A 531 20.49 -16.01 -7.97
C ASP A 531 19.66 -15.88 -9.26
N THR A 532 18.47 -15.29 -9.18
CA THR A 532 17.59 -15.07 -10.32
C THR A 532 18.21 -14.09 -11.31
N VAL A 533 18.75 -12.99 -10.82
CA VAL A 533 19.41 -11.96 -11.67
C VAL A 533 20.72 -12.50 -12.24
N GLU A 534 21.51 -13.24 -11.48
CA GLU A 534 22.75 -13.87 -11.99
C GLU A 534 22.49 -14.85 -13.13
N LYS A 535 21.39 -15.64 -13.06
CA LYS A 535 20.96 -16.49 -14.18
C LYS A 535 20.65 -15.65 -15.43
N CYS A 536 20.00 -14.49 -15.24
CA CYS A 536 19.74 -13.55 -16.32
C CYS A 536 21.04 -12.95 -16.90
N ILE A 537 21.98 -12.56 -16.06
CA ILE A 537 23.29 -12.03 -16.47
C ILE A 537 24.04 -13.07 -17.28
N LYS A 538 24.08 -14.33 -16.83
CA LYS A 538 24.72 -15.44 -17.59
C LYS A 538 24.05 -15.67 -18.95
N LYS A 539 22.72 -15.48 -19.05
CA LYS A 539 21.96 -15.67 -20.29
C LYS A 539 22.09 -14.51 -21.28
N LYS A 540 22.07 -13.25 -20.81
CA LYS A 540 21.92 -12.06 -21.67
C LYS A 540 23.08 -11.05 -21.59
N GLY A 541 23.98 -11.22 -20.64
CA GLY A 541 25.08 -10.26 -20.37
C GLY A 541 24.65 -9.12 -19.42
N VAL A 542 25.61 -8.56 -18.69
CA VAL A 542 25.42 -7.51 -17.65
C VAL A 542 24.70 -6.29 -18.21
N GLU A 543 25.16 -5.78 -19.36
CA GLU A 543 24.66 -4.53 -19.99
C GLU A 543 23.19 -4.61 -20.42
N LYS A 544 22.68 -5.83 -20.69
CA LYS A 544 21.28 -6.02 -21.06
C LYS A 544 20.36 -6.23 -19.87
N VAL A 545 20.91 -6.62 -18.72
CA VAL A 545 20.16 -6.97 -17.50
C VAL A 545 20.10 -5.80 -16.53
N LEU A 546 21.20 -5.07 -16.34
CA LEU A 546 21.28 -3.97 -15.41
C LEU A 546 20.83 -2.66 -16.09
N LEU A 547 19.65 -2.18 -15.69
CA LEU A 547 19.12 -0.91 -16.18
C LEU A 547 19.80 0.26 -15.46
N GLU A 548 20.17 1.29 -16.23
CA GLU A 548 20.69 2.52 -15.66
C GLU A 548 19.62 3.25 -14.79
N ASP A 549 20.12 3.90 -13.77
CA ASP A 549 19.29 4.72 -12.88
C ASP A 549 19.11 6.12 -13.49
N LEU A 550 17.96 6.34 -14.13
CA LEU A 550 17.64 7.64 -14.76
C LEU A 550 17.61 8.82 -13.78
N GLU A 551 17.67 8.54 -12.49
CA GLU A 551 17.65 9.52 -11.41
C GLU A 551 19.01 10.16 -11.15
N HIS A 552 20.07 9.56 -11.72
CA HIS A 552 21.46 9.99 -11.54
C HIS A 552 22.09 10.53 -12.84
N LEU A 553 21.35 10.51 -13.95
CA LEU A 553 21.71 11.12 -15.22
C LEU A 553 21.20 12.55 -15.30
#